data_5b4fad90039345056def12e02e867140
#
_entry.id   5b4fad90039345056def12e02e867140
#
_cell.length_a   1.000
_cell.length_b   1.000
_cell.length_c   1.000
_cell.angle_alpha   90.00
_cell.angle_beta   90.00
_cell.angle_gamma   90.00
#
_symmetry.space_group_name_H-M   'P 1'
#
loop_
_entity.id
_entity.type
_entity.pdbx_description
1 polymer ?
#
loop_
_entity_poly.entity_id
_entity_poly.type
_entity_poly.pdbx_seq_one_letter_code
_entity_poly.pdbx_strand_id
1 'polypeptide(L)'
;MMRILAYLAAISFCAAAPAASVPAKRTARKRPATGFYRQPTYADSTAGDNVDGDDLAIRRAAVAALGRYNGSIVAADPETGRIMTIVNQKLAYQSGFQPCSTIKLVTAFAALREGLVGGTTMVRLSKYLKLDLTSALEHSNNIYFAILGKKLGFDRVSRYAQLFGLGEKAGLDLAGEQPGILPETEPVNGGVGMMTSFGEGISLTPLELAALLSAISNGGTLYYLQYPRSPTEVNEFTPRVKRQLDIGPWISDVKTGMRAVVDSGTGHRANVDPNEAIMGKTGTCTDYKAMAHLGWFGSFNDSQRHKLVVVVLLTGGKSVNGPIAAGVAGAVYKNLADENYFARAGEAASPTLFASQICCSK
;
A
#
# COMPACT_ATOMS: atom_id res chain seq x y z
N MET A 1 98.02 -10.74 -45.03
CA MET A 1 97.47 -10.89 -46.34
C MET A 1 96.15 -11.60 -46.22
N MET A 2 95.02 -10.90 -46.24
CA MET A 2 93.74 -11.35 -46.74
C MET A 2 92.65 -10.28 -46.39
N ARG A 3 92.15 -9.66 -47.41
CA ARG A 3 91.13 -8.62 -47.34
C ARG A 3 89.74 -9.30 -47.16
N ILE A 4 89.06 -8.92 -46.16
CA ILE A 4 87.61 -9.32 -45.98
C ILE A 4 86.79 -8.07 -46.25
N LEU A 5 85.99 -8.16 -47.31
CA LEU A 5 84.94 -7.17 -47.67
C LEU A 5 83.75 -7.29 -46.70
N ALA A 6 83.39 -6.17 -46.12
CA ALA A 6 82.15 -6.08 -45.36
C ALA A 6 81.02 -5.51 -46.28
N TYR A 7 79.97 -6.28 -46.48
CA TYR A 7 78.70 -5.82 -47.12
C TYR A 7 77.81 -5.16 -46.08
N LEU A 8 77.56 -3.89 -46.25
CA LEU A 8 76.57 -3.15 -45.51
C LEU A 8 75.18 -3.33 -46.23
N ALA A 9 74.27 -4.05 -45.60
CA ALA A 9 72.91 -4.13 -46.02
C ALA A 9 72.11 -2.99 -45.35
N ALA A 10 71.65 -2.03 -46.15
CA ALA A 10 70.75 -0.97 -45.71
C ALA A 10 69.33 -1.53 -45.60
N ILE A 11 68.85 -1.64 -44.36
CA ILE A 11 67.43 -1.99 -44.09
C ILE A 11 66.63 -0.68 -44.05
N SER A 12 65.81 -0.46 -45.08
CA SER A 12 64.81 0.62 -45.14
C SER A 12 63.66 0.31 -44.19
N PHE A 13 63.56 1.04 -43.10
CA PHE A 13 62.40 1.00 -42.21
C PHE A 13 61.31 1.91 -42.81
N CYS A 14 60.25 1.29 -43.37
CA CYS A 14 59.01 2.00 -43.71
C CYS A 14 58.22 2.21 -42.47
N ALA A 15 58.21 3.42 -41.91
CA ALA A 15 57.31 3.81 -40.80
C ALA A 15 55.88 3.93 -41.30
N ALA A 16 55.04 2.97 -40.93
CA ALA A 16 53.62 3.07 -41.14
C ALA A 16 53.05 4.07 -40.14
N ALA A 17 52.44 5.16 -40.62
CA ALA A 17 51.72 6.11 -39.81
C ALA A 17 50.47 5.45 -39.14
N PRO A 18 50.14 5.70 -37.87
CA PRO A 18 48.94 5.16 -37.27
C PRO A 18 47.70 5.78 -37.92
N ALA A 19 46.79 4.94 -38.41
CA ALA A 19 45.51 5.36 -38.93
C ALA A 19 44.71 6.02 -37.80
N ALA A 20 44.31 7.29 -38.02
CA ALA A 20 43.43 8.02 -37.11
C ALA A 20 42.12 7.27 -36.97
N SER A 21 41.83 6.75 -35.81
CA SER A 21 40.53 6.14 -35.48
C SER A 21 39.46 7.22 -35.54
N VAL A 22 38.58 7.13 -36.51
CA VAL A 22 37.36 7.93 -36.58
C VAL A 22 36.50 7.60 -35.33
N PRO A 23 36.10 8.59 -34.50
CA PRO A 23 35.27 8.31 -33.34
C PRO A 23 33.93 7.74 -33.86
N ALA A 24 33.62 6.50 -33.47
CA ALA A 24 32.32 5.90 -33.72
C ALA A 24 31.25 6.81 -33.14
N LYS A 25 30.39 7.36 -34.01
CA LYS A 25 29.17 8.08 -33.56
C LYS A 25 28.43 7.15 -32.59
N ARG A 26 28.42 7.48 -31.30
CA ARG A 26 27.52 6.88 -30.31
C ARG A 26 26.10 7.10 -30.83
N THR A 27 25.56 6.10 -31.47
CA THR A 27 24.12 6.07 -31.75
C THR A 27 23.43 6.20 -30.42
N ALA A 28 22.81 7.34 -30.18
CA ALA A 28 21.94 7.54 -29.04
C ALA A 28 20.93 6.38 -29.06
N ARG A 29 21.03 5.47 -28.10
CA ARG A 29 20.03 4.43 -27.88
C ARG A 29 18.70 5.17 -27.77
N LYS A 30 17.87 5.14 -28.80
CA LYS A 30 16.50 5.62 -28.74
C LYS A 30 15.88 4.93 -27.55
N ARG A 31 15.57 5.69 -26.49
CA ARG A 31 14.71 5.22 -25.41
C ARG A 31 13.47 4.67 -26.09
N PRO A 32 13.07 3.41 -25.81
CA PRO A 32 11.82 2.90 -26.36
C PRO A 32 10.72 3.85 -25.92
N ALA A 33 10.15 4.56 -26.88
CA ALA A 33 8.99 5.39 -26.62
C ALA A 33 7.86 4.44 -26.21
N THR A 34 7.28 4.69 -25.03
CA THR A 34 5.93 4.25 -24.61
C THR A 34 5.64 2.76 -24.40
N GLY A 35 6.63 1.84 -24.37
CA GLY A 35 6.39 0.40 -24.22
C GLY A 35 6.84 -0.23 -22.91
N PHE A 36 7.28 0.55 -21.92
CA PHE A 36 7.92 -0.01 -20.71
C PHE A 36 6.92 -0.53 -19.68
N TYR A 37 5.73 0.06 -19.62
CA TYR A 37 4.70 -0.36 -18.68
C TYR A 37 3.69 -1.27 -19.38
N ARG A 38 3.62 -2.53 -18.93
CA ARG A 38 2.76 -3.56 -19.53
C ARG A 38 1.32 -3.50 -19.04
N GLN A 39 1.10 -2.87 -17.87
CA GLN A 39 -0.23 -2.76 -17.28
C GLN A 39 -0.96 -1.54 -17.84
N PRO A 40 -2.20 -1.70 -18.35
CA PRO A 40 -3.00 -0.57 -18.79
C PRO A 40 -3.44 0.27 -17.59
N THR A 41 -3.53 1.60 -17.76
CA THR A 41 -4.07 2.52 -16.74
C THR A 41 -5.57 2.37 -16.56
N TYR A 42 -6.27 1.96 -17.60
CA TYR A 42 -7.72 1.82 -17.63
C TYR A 42 -8.10 0.40 -18.04
N ALA A 43 -9.03 -0.18 -17.28
CA ALA A 43 -9.55 -1.54 -17.53
C ALA A 43 -10.94 -1.67 -16.90
N ASP A 44 -11.67 -2.69 -17.29
CA ASP A 44 -12.84 -3.13 -16.52
C ASP A 44 -12.37 -3.92 -15.31
N SER A 45 -12.34 -3.24 -14.17
CA SER A 45 -11.89 -3.81 -12.90
C SER A 45 -12.96 -4.67 -12.19
N THR A 46 -14.14 -4.83 -12.79
CA THR A 46 -15.22 -5.67 -12.21
C THR A 46 -15.31 -7.04 -12.85
N ALA A 47 -14.58 -7.24 -13.94
CA ALA A 47 -14.68 -8.46 -14.75
C ALA A 47 -14.23 -9.71 -13.95
N GLY A 48 -15.15 -10.64 -13.77
CA GLY A 48 -14.91 -11.92 -13.11
C GLY A 48 -15.03 -11.88 -11.57
N ASP A 49 -15.49 -10.77 -10.99
CA ASP A 49 -15.79 -10.71 -9.56
C ASP A 49 -17.04 -11.52 -9.23
N ASN A 50 -17.03 -12.22 -8.08
CA ASN A 50 -18.21 -12.79 -7.45
C ASN A 50 -18.67 -11.83 -6.35
N VAL A 51 -19.95 -11.42 -6.40
CA VAL A 51 -20.52 -10.40 -5.52
C VAL A 51 -21.61 -10.92 -4.57
N ASP A 52 -21.84 -12.24 -4.53
CA ASP A 52 -22.99 -12.84 -3.84
C ASP A 52 -23.01 -12.58 -2.32
N GLY A 53 -21.88 -12.32 -1.70
CA GLY A 53 -21.77 -11.98 -0.27
C GLY A 53 -21.45 -10.53 0.02
N ASP A 54 -21.38 -9.69 -1.02
CA ASP A 54 -20.99 -8.28 -0.90
C ASP A 54 -22.10 -7.45 -0.20
N ASP A 55 -21.67 -6.43 0.52
CA ASP A 55 -22.53 -5.27 0.80
C ASP A 55 -22.71 -4.47 -0.49
N LEU A 56 -23.90 -4.53 -1.05
CA LEU A 56 -24.18 -3.93 -2.37
C LEU A 56 -24.13 -2.39 -2.36
N ALA A 57 -24.33 -1.73 -1.22
CA ALA A 57 -24.15 -0.29 -1.12
C ALA A 57 -22.67 0.08 -1.21
N ILE A 58 -21.84 -0.60 -0.43
CA ILE A 58 -20.37 -0.42 -0.49
C ILE A 58 -19.84 -0.80 -1.89
N ARG A 59 -20.35 -1.90 -2.46
CA ARG A 59 -19.96 -2.33 -3.81
C ARG A 59 -20.25 -1.26 -4.87
N ARG A 60 -21.46 -0.70 -4.89
CA ARG A 60 -21.83 0.38 -5.83
C ARG A 60 -20.95 1.60 -5.63
N ALA A 61 -20.75 2.03 -4.39
CA ALA A 61 -19.87 3.18 -4.06
C ALA A 61 -18.44 2.95 -4.54
N ALA A 62 -17.88 1.76 -4.31
CA ALA A 62 -16.53 1.40 -4.69
C ALA A 62 -16.35 1.32 -6.22
N VAL A 63 -17.27 0.67 -6.95
CA VAL A 63 -17.23 0.58 -8.41
C VAL A 63 -17.37 1.96 -9.04
N ALA A 64 -18.30 2.80 -8.56
CA ALA A 64 -18.48 4.16 -9.05
C ALA A 64 -17.21 5.02 -8.80
N ALA A 65 -16.60 4.91 -7.64
CA ALA A 65 -15.39 5.64 -7.28
C ALA A 65 -14.14 5.20 -8.08
N LEU A 66 -13.96 3.90 -8.32
CA LEU A 66 -12.87 3.36 -9.11
C LEU A 66 -13.00 3.76 -10.58
N GLY A 67 -14.23 3.81 -11.10
CA GLY A 67 -14.53 4.20 -12.45
C GLY A 67 -13.76 3.34 -13.46
N ARG A 68 -12.99 3.98 -14.33
CA ARG A 68 -12.23 3.30 -15.40
C ARG A 68 -10.82 2.91 -15.02
N TYR A 69 -10.35 3.26 -13.81
CA TYR A 69 -8.98 2.91 -13.43
C TYR A 69 -8.79 1.39 -13.34
N ASN A 70 -7.62 0.94 -13.80
CA ASN A 70 -7.15 -0.41 -13.54
C ASN A 70 -6.63 -0.47 -12.11
N GLY A 71 -7.39 -1.11 -11.24
CA GLY A 71 -7.09 -1.12 -9.82
C GLY A 71 -7.94 -2.11 -9.06
N SER A 72 -7.77 -2.11 -7.75
CA SER A 72 -8.59 -2.88 -6.82
C SER A 72 -9.00 -2.01 -5.64
N ILE A 73 -10.19 -2.27 -5.10
CA ILE A 73 -10.67 -1.72 -3.84
C ILE A 73 -11.06 -2.88 -2.93
N VAL A 74 -10.48 -2.87 -1.73
CA VAL A 74 -10.89 -3.76 -0.62
C VAL A 74 -11.57 -2.90 0.43
N ALA A 75 -12.81 -3.23 0.77
CA ALA A 75 -13.53 -2.63 1.90
C ALA A 75 -13.80 -3.71 2.95
N ALA A 76 -13.46 -3.41 4.21
CA ALA A 76 -13.59 -4.35 5.32
C ALA A 76 -14.11 -3.65 6.58
N ASP A 77 -14.88 -4.40 7.38
CA ASP A 77 -15.22 -4.02 8.73
C ASP A 77 -14.05 -4.30 9.67
N PRO A 78 -13.43 -3.26 10.25
CA PRO A 78 -12.27 -3.46 11.13
C PRO A 78 -12.60 -4.12 12.47
N GLU A 79 -13.84 -4.06 12.92
CA GLU A 79 -14.25 -4.61 14.22
C GLU A 79 -14.46 -6.14 14.17
N THR A 80 -14.63 -6.70 12.96
CA THR A 80 -14.92 -8.12 12.78
C THR A 80 -13.99 -8.84 11.82
N GLY A 81 -13.29 -8.10 10.96
CA GLY A 81 -12.51 -8.67 9.86
C GLY A 81 -13.36 -9.14 8.67
N ARG A 82 -14.67 -8.82 8.66
CA ARG A 82 -15.50 -9.13 7.51
C ARG A 82 -15.12 -8.27 6.31
N ILE A 83 -14.86 -8.91 5.19
CA ILE A 83 -14.75 -8.24 3.89
C ILE A 83 -16.17 -7.90 3.44
N MET A 84 -16.40 -6.60 3.23
CA MET A 84 -17.69 -6.07 2.80
C MET A 84 -17.83 -6.09 1.29
N THR A 85 -16.74 -5.83 0.57
CA THR A 85 -16.63 -6.00 -0.89
C THR A 85 -15.18 -6.00 -1.33
N ILE A 86 -14.91 -6.64 -2.47
CA ILE A 86 -13.65 -6.53 -3.21
C ILE A 86 -13.95 -6.23 -4.67
N VAL A 87 -13.56 -5.07 -5.16
CA VAL A 87 -13.53 -4.76 -6.59
C VAL A 87 -12.21 -5.21 -7.16
N ASN A 88 -12.22 -5.99 -8.24
CA ASN A 88 -11.08 -6.67 -8.83
C ASN A 88 -10.40 -7.65 -7.85
N GLN A 89 -11.15 -8.69 -7.52
CA GLN A 89 -10.74 -9.75 -6.58
C GLN A 89 -9.40 -10.36 -6.95
N LYS A 90 -9.18 -10.58 -8.25
CA LYS A 90 -7.93 -11.14 -8.76
C LYS A 90 -6.71 -10.28 -8.40
N LEU A 91 -6.82 -8.96 -8.53
CA LEU A 91 -5.76 -8.02 -8.19
C LEU A 91 -5.58 -7.90 -6.67
N ALA A 92 -6.65 -8.08 -5.91
CA ALA A 92 -6.65 -7.90 -4.46
C ALA A 92 -5.86 -8.98 -3.71
N TYR A 93 -5.89 -10.23 -4.20
CA TYR A 93 -5.39 -11.35 -3.41
C TYR A 93 -4.59 -12.42 -4.17
N GLN A 94 -4.46 -12.31 -5.50
CA GLN A 94 -3.67 -13.30 -6.27
C GLN A 94 -2.20 -12.91 -6.46
N SER A 95 -1.82 -11.66 -6.17
CA SER A 95 -0.43 -11.21 -6.24
C SER A 95 -0.19 -10.02 -5.31
N GLY A 96 1.01 -9.92 -4.78
CA GLY A 96 1.45 -8.74 -4.04
C GLY A 96 2.19 -7.75 -4.94
N PHE A 97 2.25 -6.51 -4.48
CA PHE A 97 2.92 -5.38 -5.12
C PHE A 97 3.82 -4.66 -4.13
N GLN A 98 4.81 -3.93 -4.60
CA GLN A 98 5.63 -3.11 -3.72
C GLN A 98 4.73 -2.15 -2.92
N PRO A 99 4.81 -2.15 -1.57
CA PRO A 99 3.92 -1.35 -0.72
C PRO A 99 4.17 0.16 -0.84
N CYS A 100 5.29 0.56 -1.41
CA CYS A 100 5.74 1.93 -1.46
C CYS A 100 5.74 2.53 -0.03
N SER A 101 5.23 3.75 0.13
CA SER A 101 5.20 4.43 1.43
C SER A 101 4.17 3.92 2.44
N THR A 102 3.34 2.93 2.11
CA THR A 102 2.41 2.36 3.10
C THR A 102 3.14 1.57 4.18
N ILE A 103 4.32 1.02 3.87
CA ILE A 103 5.20 0.32 4.84
C ILE A 103 5.62 1.21 6.01
N LYS A 104 5.56 2.53 5.85
CA LYS A 104 5.91 3.50 6.90
C LYS A 104 5.06 3.37 8.16
N LEU A 105 3.85 2.82 8.05
CA LEU A 105 3.01 2.53 9.21
C LEU A 105 3.65 1.47 10.11
N VAL A 106 4.15 0.38 9.53
CA VAL A 106 4.90 -0.66 10.26
C VAL A 106 6.16 -0.07 10.90
N THR A 107 6.91 0.72 10.14
CA THR A 107 8.14 1.37 10.63
C THR A 107 7.85 2.34 11.78
N ALA A 108 6.73 3.08 11.72
CA ALA A 108 6.31 4.00 12.77
C ALA A 108 6.05 3.24 14.08
N PHE A 109 5.21 2.20 14.06
CA PHE A 109 4.94 1.38 15.24
C PHE A 109 6.19 0.71 15.79
N ALA A 110 7.04 0.17 14.92
CA ALA A 110 8.32 -0.43 15.33
C ALA A 110 9.20 0.58 16.07
N ALA A 111 9.35 1.78 15.53
CA ALA A 111 10.20 2.82 16.11
C ALA A 111 9.64 3.37 17.45
N LEU A 112 8.32 3.52 17.56
CA LEU A 112 7.64 3.93 18.78
C LEU A 112 7.81 2.86 19.86
N ARG A 113 7.54 1.60 19.54
CA ARG A 113 7.63 0.50 20.49
C ARG A 113 9.05 0.23 20.97
N GLU A 114 10.05 0.40 20.10
CA GLU A 114 11.48 0.28 20.46
C GLU A 114 12.01 1.54 21.16
N GLY A 115 11.17 2.54 21.41
CA GLY A 115 11.56 3.78 22.12
C GLY A 115 12.55 4.66 21.33
N LEU A 116 12.68 4.46 20.04
CA LEU A 116 13.56 5.27 19.19
C LEU A 116 13.04 6.69 18.97
N VAL A 117 11.72 6.84 19.01
CA VAL A 117 10.99 8.11 18.94
C VAL A 117 9.71 8.01 19.77
N GLY A 118 9.20 9.16 20.23
CA GLY A 118 7.81 9.34 20.65
C GLY A 118 7.09 10.21 19.62
N GLY A 119 5.78 10.41 19.76
CA GLY A 119 4.97 11.16 18.78
C GLY A 119 5.51 12.56 18.45
N THR A 120 6.07 13.26 19.43
CA THR A 120 6.62 14.63 19.30
C THR A 120 8.15 14.69 19.19
N THR A 121 8.82 13.53 19.14
CA THR A 121 10.29 13.50 19.06
C THR A 121 10.78 14.04 17.72
N MET A 122 11.58 15.12 17.78
CA MET A 122 12.17 15.73 16.59
C MET A 122 13.40 14.97 16.12
N VAL A 123 13.32 14.32 14.96
CA VAL A 123 14.43 13.66 14.27
C VAL A 123 15.10 14.62 13.30
N ARG A 124 16.42 14.78 13.43
CA ARG A 124 17.21 15.62 12.51
C ARG A 124 17.43 14.92 11.17
N LEU A 125 16.96 15.52 10.09
CA LEU A 125 17.10 15.00 8.71
C LEU A 125 18.26 15.68 7.98
N SER A 126 18.52 16.96 8.28
CA SER A 126 19.63 17.74 7.74
C SER A 126 20.06 18.81 8.72
N LYS A 127 21.00 19.69 8.32
CA LYS A 127 21.43 20.83 9.13
C LYS A 127 20.24 21.75 9.51
N TYR A 128 19.24 21.87 8.62
CA TYR A 128 18.16 22.85 8.75
C TYR A 128 16.77 22.22 8.91
N LEU A 129 16.64 20.88 8.77
CA LEU A 129 15.35 20.21 8.79
C LEU A 129 15.30 19.17 9.92
N LYS A 130 14.29 19.32 10.77
CA LYS A 130 13.86 18.30 11.74
C LYS A 130 12.37 18.07 11.56
N LEU A 131 11.92 16.85 11.71
CA LEU A 131 10.50 16.49 11.70
C LEU A 131 10.19 15.60 12.89
N ASP A 132 8.97 15.70 13.39
CA ASP A 132 8.36 14.70 14.26
C ASP A 132 7.67 13.61 13.42
N LEU A 133 7.07 12.62 14.10
CA LEU A 133 6.40 11.51 13.44
C LEU A 133 5.18 11.97 12.62
N THR A 134 4.39 12.89 13.17
CA THR A 134 3.19 13.43 12.52
C THR A 134 3.54 14.09 11.18
N SER A 135 4.46 15.05 11.19
CA SER A 135 4.91 15.73 9.97
C SER A 135 5.59 14.78 8.98
N ALA A 136 6.32 13.78 9.49
CA ALA A 136 6.97 12.78 8.66
C ALA A 136 5.96 11.86 7.94
N LEU A 137 4.85 11.49 8.60
CA LEU A 137 3.74 10.74 7.99
C LEU A 137 2.96 11.61 7.01
N GLU A 138 2.60 12.84 7.41
CA GLU A 138 1.88 13.84 6.61
C GLU A 138 2.50 14.03 5.24
N HIS A 139 3.81 14.34 5.22
CA HIS A 139 4.56 14.57 4.00
C HIS A 139 5.17 13.30 3.41
N SER A 140 4.92 12.15 4.04
CA SER A 140 5.48 10.86 3.62
C SER A 140 7.01 10.90 3.46
N ASN A 141 7.73 11.52 4.40
CA ASN A 141 9.15 11.83 4.29
C ASN A 141 10.03 10.57 4.29
N ASN A 142 10.74 10.32 3.19
CA ASN A 142 11.54 9.11 3.03
C ASN A 142 12.79 9.10 3.92
N ILE A 143 13.42 10.26 4.10
CA ILE A 143 14.68 10.36 4.89
C ILE A 143 14.39 10.03 6.35
N TYR A 144 13.27 10.54 6.90
CA TYR A 144 12.83 10.23 8.26
C TYR A 144 12.72 8.72 8.49
N PHE A 145 11.95 8.04 7.63
CA PHE A 145 11.72 6.60 7.77
C PHE A 145 12.95 5.76 7.44
N ALA A 146 13.83 6.21 6.54
CA ALA A 146 15.10 5.55 6.31
C ALA A 146 16.05 5.66 7.52
N ILE A 147 16.05 6.79 8.24
CA ILE A 147 16.81 6.95 9.49
C ILE A 147 16.27 5.99 10.56
N LEU A 148 14.95 5.90 10.73
CA LEU A 148 14.34 4.98 11.69
C LEU A 148 14.65 3.53 11.34
N GLY A 149 14.53 3.16 10.05
CA GLY A 149 14.85 1.82 9.59
C GLY A 149 16.30 1.42 9.87
N LYS A 150 17.25 2.31 9.60
CA LYS A 150 18.68 2.07 9.93
C LYS A 150 18.92 1.91 11.42
N LYS A 151 18.19 2.63 12.28
CA LYS A 151 18.29 2.47 13.74
C LYS A 151 17.64 1.18 14.23
N LEU A 152 16.54 0.75 13.60
CA LEU A 152 15.88 -0.52 13.91
C LEU A 152 16.74 -1.72 13.51
N GLY A 153 17.34 -1.67 12.33
CA GLY A 153 18.00 -2.81 11.70
C GLY A 153 17.02 -3.76 11.02
N PHE A 154 17.54 -4.60 10.13
CA PHE A 154 16.74 -5.50 9.29
C PHE A 154 15.88 -6.47 10.09
N ASP A 155 16.46 -7.13 11.10
CA ASP A 155 15.78 -8.17 11.88
C ASP A 155 14.55 -7.63 12.63
N ARG A 156 14.65 -6.43 13.23
CA ARG A 156 13.51 -5.81 13.91
C ARG A 156 12.43 -5.40 12.91
N VAL A 157 12.82 -4.78 11.79
CA VAL A 157 11.85 -4.39 10.76
C VAL A 157 11.10 -5.60 10.24
N SER A 158 11.78 -6.69 9.91
CA SER A 158 11.19 -7.95 9.44
C SER A 158 10.26 -8.56 10.50
N ARG A 159 10.70 -8.61 11.76
CA ARG A 159 9.88 -9.10 12.87
C ARG A 159 8.58 -8.30 13.03
N TYR A 160 8.66 -6.95 12.98
CA TYR A 160 7.45 -6.12 13.06
C TYR A 160 6.56 -6.28 11.84
N ALA A 161 7.11 -6.39 10.64
CA ALA A 161 6.32 -6.67 9.45
C ALA A 161 5.53 -7.99 9.59
N GLN A 162 6.18 -9.07 10.03
CA GLN A 162 5.52 -10.35 10.31
C GLN A 162 4.48 -10.24 11.44
N LEU A 163 4.80 -9.51 12.51
CA LEU A 163 3.85 -9.28 13.61
C LEU A 163 2.55 -8.65 13.13
N PHE A 164 2.64 -7.71 12.21
CA PHE A 164 1.50 -7.06 11.56
C PHE A 164 0.85 -7.90 10.45
N GLY A 165 1.31 -9.12 10.20
CA GLY A 165 0.72 -10.05 9.26
C GLY A 165 1.18 -9.92 7.81
N LEU A 166 2.25 -9.15 7.56
CA LEU A 166 2.83 -9.06 6.22
C LEU A 166 3.61 -10.34 5.90
N GLY A 167 3.54 -10.78 4.64
CA GLY A 167 4.13 -12.04 4.19
C GLY A 167 3.33 -13.28 4.57
N GLU A 168 2.10 -13.10 5.07
CA GLU A 168 1.17 -14.16 5.44
C GLU A 168 -0.18 -13.97 4.74
N LYS A 169 -0.93 -15.05 4.52
CA LYS A 169 -2.31 -14.90 4.07
C LYS A 169 -3.10 -14.07 5.08
N ALA A 170 -3.72 -13.00 4.61
CA ALA A 170 -4.58 -12.16 5.42
C ALA A 170 -5.97 -12.78 5.60
N GLY A 171 -6.45 -13.49 4.56
CA GLY A 171 -7.75 -14.14 4.54
C GLY A 171 -7.77 -15.49 5.26
N LEU A 172 -8.96 -15.89 5.67
CA LEU A 172 -9.27 -17.24 6.13
C LEU A 172 -10.07 -17.94 5.05
N ASP A 173 -9.56 -19.09 4.60
CA ASP A 173 -10.22 -19.97 3.61
C ASP A 173 -10.59 -19.26 2.28
N LEU A 174 -9.83 -18.23 1.91
CA LEU A 174 -10.01 -17.52 0.66
C LEU A 174 -9.29 -18.25 -0.47
N ALA A 175 -10.05 -18.92 -1.31
CA ALA A 175 -9.52 -19.71 -2.42
C ALA A 175 -8.71 -18.83 -3.40
N GLY A 176 -7.50 -19.25 -3.71
CA GLY A 176 -6.60 -18.55 -4.63
C GLY A 176 -5.80 -17.41 -4.00
N GLU A 177 -5.98 -17.11 -2.71
CA GLU A 177 -5.17 -16.11 -2.03
C GLU A 177 -3.69 -16.52 -2.01
N GLN A 178 -2.83 -15.58 -2.40
CA GLN A 178 -1.40 -15.65 -2.25
C GLN A 178 -0.94 -14.67 -1.16
N PRO A 179 -0.03 -15.07 -0.28
CA PRO A 179 0.55 -14.12 0.66
C PRO A 179 1.44 -13.13 -0.07
N GLY A 180 1.72 -12.00 0.56
CA GLY A 180 2.82 -11.13 0.18
C GLY A 180 4.18 -11.81 0.43
N ILE A 181 5.25 -11.06 0.20
CA ILE A 181 6.61 -11.56 0.36
C ILE A 181 7.38 -10.57 1.23
N LEU A 182 8.05 -11.09 2.26
CA LEU A 182 9.08 -10.36 3.00
C LEU A 182 10.45 -10.87 2.56
N PRO A 183 11.45 -10.00 2.42
CA PRO A 183 12.81 -10.43 2.08
C PRO A 183 13.43 -11.22 3.25
N GLU A 184 14.14 -12.29 2.95
CA GLU A 184 14.86 -13.12 3.94
C GLU A 184 16.13 -12.43 4.44
N THR A 185 16.70 -11.55 3.63
CA THR A 185 17.90 -10.78 3.93
C THR A 185 17.70 -9.32 3.58
N GLU A 186 18.56 -8.46 4.14
CA GLU A 186 18.52 -7.03 3.83
C GLU A 186 18.58 -6.77 2.32
N PRO A 187 17.67 -5.94 1.76
CA PRO A 187 17.67 -5.64 0.33
C PRO A 187 18.99 -5.04 -0.14
N VAL A 188 19.54 -5.55 -1.24
CA VAL A 188 20.79 -5.07 -1.82
C VAL A 188 20.68 -3.61 -2.26
N ASN A 189 19.52 -3.20 -2.77
CA ASN A 189 19.29 -1.85 -3.24
C ASN A 189 18.87 -0.92 -2.09
N GLY A 190 19.85 -0.23 -1.49
CA GLY A 190 19.62 0.79 -0.47
C GLY A 190 19.25 0.27 0.92
N GLY A 191 19.33 -1.05 1.11
CA GLY A 191 19.25 -1.70 2.41
C GLY A 191 17.95 -1.44 3.17
N VAL A 192 18.02 -1.60 4.48
CA VAL A 192 16.89 -1.37 5.41
C VAL A 192 16.28 0.03 5.26
N GLY A 193 17.07 1.05 4.89
CA GLY A 193 16.54 2.39 4.66
C GLY A 193 15.54 2.48 3.52
N MET A 194 15.79 1.78 2.40
CA MET A 194 14.84 1.68 1.29
C MET A 194 13.68 0.74 1.63
N MET A 195 13.94 -0.34 2.35
CA MET A 195 12.89 -1.25 2.84
C MET A 195 11.83 -0.50 3.67
N THR A 196 12.26 0.36 4.60
CA THR A 196 11.35 1.08 5.52
C THR A 196 10.73 2.34 4.96
N SER A 197 11.29 2.92 3.89
CA SER A 197 10.78 4.15 3.28
C SER A 197 9.97 3.90 2.00
N PHE A 198 10.31 2.86 1.22
CA PHE A 198 9.70 2.53 -0.06
C PHE A 198 9.16 1.10 -0.15
N GLY A 199 9.44 0.25 0.84
CA GLY A 199 9.09 -1.17 0.79
C GLY A 199 9.96 -1.97 -0.18
N GLU A 200 11.23 -1.59 -0.35
CA GLU A 200 12.16 -2.33 -1.20
C GLU A 200 12.29 -3.77 -0.72
N GLY A 201 12.18 -4.72 -1.65
CA GLY A 201 12.19 -6.15 -1.35
C GLY A 201 10.88 -6.72 -0.81
N ILE A 202 9.93 -5.88 -0.42
CA ILE A 202 8.62 -6.31 0.09
C ILE A 202 7.60 -6.37 -1.05
N SER A 203 6.76 -7.40 -1.02
CA SER A 203 5.54 -7.49 -1.83
C SER A 203 4.36 -7.60 -0.87
N LEU A 204 3.35 -6.75 -1.03
CA LEU A 204 2.18 -6.62 -0.17
C LEU A 204 0.91 -6.76 -1.00
N THR A 205 -0.06 -7.53 -0.51
CA THR A 205 -1.39 -7.59 -1.12
C THR A 205 -2.31 -6.49 -0.56
N PRO A 206 -3.33 -6.05 -1.32
CA PRO A 206 -4.37 -5.17 -0.78
C PRO A 206 -5.07 -5.75 0.47
N LEU A 207 -5.21 -7.07 0.57
CA LEU A 207 -5.78 -7.72 1.75
C LEU A 207 -4.88 -7.57 2.99
N GLU A 208 -3.57 -7.78 2.86
CA GLU A 208 -2.64 -7.60 3.98
C GLU A 208 -2.65 -6.15 4.48
N LEU A 209 -2.73 -5.18 3.56
CA LEU A 209 -2.85 -3.77 3.96
C LEU A 209 -4.19 -3.51 4.66
N ALA A 210 -5.29 -4.11 4.20
CA ALA A 210 -6.59 -3.98 4.85
C ALA A 210 -6.59 -4.59 6.25
N ALA A 211 -5.96 -5.76 6.45
CA ALA A 211 -5.81 -6.38 7.76
C ALA A 211 -4.98 -5.52 8.73
N LEU A 212 -3.86 -4.96 8.27
CA LEU A 212 -3.04 -4.02 9.05
C LEU A 212 -3.85 -2.80 9.49
N LEU A 213 -4.57 -2.18 8.56
CA LEU A 213 -5.37 -0.98 8.84
C LEU A 213 -6.55 -1.28 9.77
N SER A 214 -7.16 -2.46 9.63
CA SER A 214 -8.21 -2.93 10.54
C SER A 214 -7.67 -3.02 11.97
N ALA A 215 -6.47 -3.60 12.15
CA ALA A 215 -5.84 -3.69 13.47
C ALA A 215 -5.49 -2.31 14.05
N ILE A 216 -5.07 -1.34 13.23
CA ILE A 216 -4.83 0.04 13.67
C ILE A 216 -6.14 0.72 14.06
N SER A 217 -7.20 0.52 13.27
CA SER A 217 -8.52 1.13 13.51
C SER A 217 -9.16 0.64 14.81
N ASN A 218 -9.12 -0.67 15.07
CA ASN A 218 -9.85 -1.34 16.17
C ASN A 218 -9.07 -1.45 17.49
N GLY A 219 -7.86 -0.90 17.59
CA GLY A 219 -7.11 -0.92 18.86
C GLY A 219 -6.08 -2.04 18.97
N GLY A 220 -5.81 -2.81 17.93
CA GLY A 220 -4.73 -3.80 17.90
C GLY A 220 -5.15 -5.25 17.65
N THR A 221 -6.43 -5.51 17.40
CA THR A 221 -6.88 -6.86 17.05
C THR A 221 -6.65 -7.12 15.56
N LEU A 222 -5.71 -8.00 15.23
CA LEU A 222 -5.51 -8.47 13.87
C LEU A 222 -6.44 -9.66 13.63
N TYR A 223 -7.47 -9.45 12.82
CA TYR A 223 -8.37 -10.50 12.38
C TYR A 223 -7.85 -11.22 11.14
N TYR A 224 -8.25 -12.49 10.95
CA TYR A 224 -8.32 -13.04 9.62
C TYR A 224 -9.42 -12.31 8.87
N LEU A 225 -9.13 -11.85 7.67
CA LEU A 225 -10.15 -11.30 6.80
C LEU A 225 -10.99 -12.45 6.22
N GLN A 226 -12.30 -12.38 6.39
CA GLN A 226 -13.23 -13.40 5.92
C GLN A 226 -14.17 -12.79 4.89
N TYR A 227 -14.34 -13.48 3.77
CA TYR A 227 -15.16 -13.03 2.68
C TYR A 227 -16.34 -13.97 2.45
N PRO A 228 -17.47 -13.75 3.16
CA PRO A 228 -18.68 -14.52 2.91
C PRO A 228 -19.08 -14.44 1.44
N ARG A 229 -19.43 -15.58 0.85
CA ARG A 229 -19.72 -15.72 -0.59
C ARG A 229 -21.16 -16.07 -0.86
N SER A 230 -22.01 -16.04 0.16
CA SER A 230 -23.44 -16.27 0.06
C SER A 230 -24.18 -15.57 1.20
N PRO A 231 -25.51 -15.33 1.06
CA PRO A 231 -26.33 -14.81 2.16
C PRO A 231 -26.29 -15.70 3.41
N THR A 232 -26.17 -17.00 3.25
CA THR A 232 -26.07 -17.94 4.37
C THR A 232 -24.77 -17.72 5.15
N GLU A 233 -23.63 -17.65 4.46
CA GLU A 233 -22.35 -17.38 5.08
C GLU A 233 -22.30 -15.98 5.74
N VAL A 234 -23.01 -14.99 5.19
CA VAL A 234 -23.17 -13.67 5.81
C VAL A 234 -23.90 -13.78 7.14
N ASN A 235 -24.98 -14.57 7.20
CA ASN A 235 -25.78 -14.75 8.42
C ASN A 235 -25.07 -15.57 9.49
N GLU A 236 -24.23 -16.53 9.08
CA GLU A 236 -23.46 -17.41 9.95
C GLU A 236 -22.07 -16.85 10.28
N PHE A 237 -21.76 -15.64 9.82
CA PHE A 237 -20.45 -15.05 9.96
C PHE A 237 -20.02 -14.92 11.44
N THR A 238 -18.81 -15.40 11.72
CA THR A 238 -18.19 -15.29 13.06
C THR A 238 -16.77 -14.75 12.93
N PRO A 239 -16.42 -13.65 13.61
CA PRO A 239 -15.06 -13.09 13.58
C PRO A 239 -13.99 -14.09 14.04
N ARG A 240 -12.86 -14.11 13.36
CA ARG A 240 -11.72 -14.96 13.69
C ARG A 240 -10.48 -14.11 13.96
N VAL A 241 -10.06 -14.05 15.20
CA VAL A 241 -8.84 -13.34 15.60
C VAL A 241 -7.61 -14.13 15.14
N LYS A 242 -6.72 -13.48 14.41
CA LYS A 242 -5.41 -14.04 13.99
C LYS A 242 -4.39 -13.85 15.11
N ARG A 243 -4.30 -12.64 15.65
CA ARG A 243 -3.46 -12.30 16.81
C ARG A 243 -3.86 -10.98 17.45
N GLN A 244 -3.49 -10.80 18.70
CA GLN A 244 -3.59 -9.51 19.38
C GLN A 244 -2.25 -8.80 19.30
N LEU A 245 -2.26 -7.55 18.82
CA LEU A 245 -1.08 -6.70 18.71
C LEU A 245 -1.00 -5.78 19.93
N ASP A 246 0.14 -5.76 20.59
CA ASP A 246 0.41 -4.82 21.67
C ASP A 246 0.88 -3.48 21.09
N ILE A 247 -0.05 -2.71 20.53
CA ILE A 247 0.18 -1.41 19.89
C ILE A 247 -0.63 -0.28 20.52
N GLY A 248 -1.52 -0.59 21.46
CA GLY A 248 -2.43 0.36 22.11
C GLY A 248 -1.80 1.68 22.52
N PRO A 249 -0.65 1.68 23.24
CA PRO A 249 -0.01 2.91 23.71
C PRO A 249 0.42 3.88 22.58
N TRP A 250 0.62 3.39 21.36
CA TRP A 250 1.16 4.17 20.24
C TRP A 250 0.15 4.45 19.13
N ILE A 251 -1.07 3.90 19.24
CA ILE A 251 -2.11 4.06 18.20
C ILE A 251 -2.45 5.53 18.00
N SER A 252 -2.58 6.31 19.09
CA SER A 252 -2.91 7.74 19.02
C SER A 252 -1.89 8.53 18.20
N ASP A 253 -0.60 8.29 18.41
CA ASP A 253 0.48 8.98 17.70
C ASP A 253 0.43 8.68 16.18
N VAL A 254 0.22 7.40 15.84
CA VAL A 254 0.14 6.99 14.43
C VAL A 254 -1.14 7.51 13.77
N LYS A 255 -2.29 7.42 14.44
CA LYS A 255 -3.58 7.98 13.96
C LYS A 255 -3.49 9.49 13.73
N THR A 256 -2.84 10.23 14.62
CA THR A 256 -2.60 11.68 14.45
C THR A 256 -1.82 11.95 13.15
N GLY A 257 -0.77 11.21 12.86
CA GLY A 257 -0.04 11.32 11.61
C GLY A 257 -0.86 10.90 10.40
N MET A 258 -1.65 9.83 10.49
CA MET A 258 -2.55 9.38 9.42
C MET A 258 -3.68 10.39 9.14
N ARG A 259 -4.16 11.09 10.18
CA ARG A 259 -5.11 12.19 10.04
C ARG A 259 -4.48 13.38 9.30
N ALA A 260 -3.26 13.79 9.68
CA ALA A 260 -2.52 14.86 9.02
C ALA A 260 -2.26 14.57 7.53
N VAL A 261 -2.03 13.27 7.14
CA VAL A 261 -1.94 12.87 5.74
C VAL A 261 -3.17 13.29 4.94
N VAL A 262 -4.36 13.19 5.54
CA VAL A 262 -5.65 13.49 4.88
C VAL A 262 -5.99 14.99 5.00
N ASP A 263 -5.72 15.61 6.15
CA ASP A 263 -6.08 17.01 6.35
C ASP A 263 -5.31 17.97 5.44
N SER A 264 -4.00 17.80 5.34
CA SER A 264 -3.11 18.74 4.62
C SER A 264 -1.99 18.03 3.83
N GLY A 265 -1.82 16.72 4.04
CA GLY A 265 -0.71 15.96 3.49
C GLY A 265 -0.97 15.32 2.13
N THR A 266 -0.22 14.24 1.87
CA THR A 266 -0.21 13.54 0.58
C THR A 266 -1.53 12.87 0.21
N GLY A 267 -2.41 12.65 1.17
CA GLY A 267 -3.75 12.05 1.01
C GLY A 267 -4.90 13.06 0.99
N HIS A 268 -4.62 14.36 0.91
CA HIS A 268 -5.62 15.42 1.02
C HIS A 268 -6.84 15.26 0.08
N ARG A 269 -6.68 14.59 -1.05
CA ARG A 269 -7.82 14.28 -1.94
C ARG A 269 -8.87 13.35 -1.33
N ALA A 270 -8.58 12.68 -0.21
CA ALA A 270 -9.56 11.90 0.54
C ALA A 270 -10.38 12.77 1.51
N ASN A 271 -10.01 14.02 1.76
CA ASN A 271 -10.74 14.95 2.63
C ASN A 271 -11.92 15.56 1.87
N VAL A 272 -12.99 14.80 1.73
CA VAL A 272 -14.17 15.15 0.90
C VAL A 272 -15.39 15.50 1.74
N ASP A 273 -15.44 15.08 2.99
CA ASP A 273 -16.50 15.38 3.95
C ASP A 273 -15.89 15.75 5.31
N PRO A 274 -16.10 16.96 5.82
CA PRO A 274 -15.56 17.38 7.11
C PRO A 274 -16.13 16.61 8.30
N ASN A 275 -17.29 15.96 8.13
CA ASN A 275 -17.93 15.15 9.17
C ASN A 275 -17.35 13.72 9.24
N GLU A 276 -16.66 13.27 8.19
CA GLU A 276 -16.01 11.96 8.15
C GLU A 276 -14.51 12.09 8.44
N ALA A 277 -14.13 11.69 9.64
CA ALA A 277 -12.73 11.72 10.08
C ALA A 277 -11.93 10.59 9.41
N ILE A 278 -11.54 10.78 8.14
CA ILE A 278 -10.75 9.80 7.40
C ILE A 278 -9.29 9.90 7.84
N MET A 279 -8.69 8.76 8.13
CA MET A 279 -7.28 8.57 8.41
C MET A 279 -6.67 7.66 7.37
N GLY A 280 -5.45 7.97 6.88
CA GLY A 280 -4.90 7.14 5.83
C GLY A 280 -3.41 7.33 5.57
N LYS A 281 -2.90 6.52 4.65
CA LYS A 281 -1.52 6.61 4.17
C LYS A 281 -1.45 6.35 2.67
N THR A 282 -0.79 7.25 1.97
CA THR A 282 -0.50 7.12 0.53
C THR A 282 0.76 6.30 0.29
N GLY A 283 0.78 5.62 -0.84
CA GLY A 283 1.97 5.02 -1.43
C GLY A 283 2.07 5.36 -2.91
N THR A 284 3.25 5.73 -3.38
CA THR A 284 3.53 5.99 -4.80
C THR A 284 4.91 5.45 -5.12
N CYS A 285 4.99 4.55 -6.07
CA CYS A 285 6.26 4.06 -6.61
C CYS A 285 6.08 3.45 -8.00
N THR A 286 7.18 3.00 -8.57
CA THR A 286 7.20 2.17 -9.77
C THR A 286 7.64 0.78 -9.36
N ASP A 287 6.79 -0.19 -9.58
CA ASP A 287 7.13 -1.60 -9.41
C ASP A 287 7.77 -2.10 -10.71
N TYR A 288 9.07 -2.32 -10.65
CA TYR A 288 9.84 -2.78 -11.82
C TYR A 288 9.63 -4.28 -12.10
N LYS A 289 9.15 -5.07 -11.15
CA LYS A 289 8.80 -6.48 -11.36
C LYS A 289 7.46 -6.58 -12.07
N ALA A 290 6.46 -5.84 -11.59
CA ALA A 290 5.15 -5.76 -12.21
C ALA A 290 5.13 -4.89 -13.49
N MET A 291 6.19 -4.12 -13.76
CA MET A 291 6.28 -3.15 -14.85
C MET A 291 5.09 -2.19 -14.84
N ALA A 292 4.80 -1.64 -13.67
CA ALA A 292 3.66 -0.75 -13.45
C ALA A 292 4.01 0.42 -12.51
N HIS A 293 3.37 1.56 -12.73
CA HIS A 293 3.24 2.57 -11.68
C HIS A 293 2.17 2.12 -10.69
N LEU A 294 2.40 2.38 -9.41
CA LEU A 294 1.50 2.04 -8.33
C LEU A 294 1.05 3.29 -7.59
N GLY A 295 -0.26 3.37 -7.36
CA GLY A 295 -0.88 4.32 -6.47
C GLY A 295 -1.64 3.56 -5.37
N TRP A 296 -1.14 3.67 -4.15
CA TRP A 296 -1.77 3.10 -2.97
C TRP A 296 -2.44 4.17 -2.12
N PHE A 297 -3.57 3.85 -1.58
CA PHE A 297 -4.11 4.55 -0.43
C PHE A 297 -4.83 3.55 0.48
N GLY A 298 -4.31 3.41 1.68
CA GLY A 298 -4.97 2.64 2.71
C GLY A 298 -5.56 3.59 3.75
N SER A 299 -6.83 3.40 4.13
CA SER A 299 -7.57 4.30 4.99
C SER A 299 -8.64 3.62 5.83
N PHE A 300 -9.09 4.32 6.85
CA PHE A 300 -10.33 4.03 7.57
C PHE A 300 -10.96 5.34 8.04
N ASN A 301 -12.28 5.35 8.24
CA ASN A 301 -12.95 6.43 8.96
C ASN A 301 -12.95 6.12 10.47
N ASP A 302 -12.86 7.16 11.31
CA ASP A 302 -12.93 7.01 12.77
C ASP A 302 -14.34 7.39 13.28
N SER A 303 -15.36 7.05 12.52
CA SER A 303 -16.76 7.23 12.90
C SER A 303 -17.07 6.37 14.13
N GLN A 304 -17.77 6.95 15.11
CA GLN A 304 -18.18 6.22 16.32
C GLN A 304 -19.30 5.20 16.03
N ARG A 305 -19.98 5.32 14.90
CA ARG A 305 -21.16 4.50 14.59
C ARG A 305 -20.87 3.31 13.71
N HIS A 306 -20.05 3.49 12.70
CA HIS A 306 -19.66 2.41 11.80
C HIS A 306 -18.34 2.73 11.13
N LYS A 307 -17.32 1.97 11.49
CA LYS A 307 -16.00 2.09 10.89
C LYS A 307 -15.92 1.26 9.62
N LEU A 308 -15.20 1.77 8.64
CA LEU A 308 -14.93 1.07 7.39
C LEU A 308 -13.47 1.27 7.01
N VAL A 309 -12.76 0.20 6.75
CA VAL A 309 -11.45 0.23 6.10
C VAL A 309 -11.66 0.23 4.60
N VAL A 310 -10.96 1.12 3.90
CA VAL A 310 -10.93 1.16 2.43
C VAL A 310 -9.48 1.19 1.96
N VAL A 311 -9.08 0.17 1.22
CA VAL A 311 -7.77 0.08 0.57
C VAL A 311 -7.96 0.20 -0.93
N VAL A 312 -7.26 1.15 -1.55
CA VAL A 312 -7.23 1.36 -2.99
C VAL A 312 -5.83 1.08 -3.50
N LEU A 313 -5.72 0.19 -4.47
CA LEU A 313 -4.53 -0.02 -5.31
C LEU A 313 -4.88 0.35 -6.74
N LEU A 314 -4.15 1.29 -7.32
CA LEU A 314 -4.20 1.60 -8.74
C LEU A 314 -2.91 1.15 -9.42
N THR A 315 -3.03 0.56 -10.60
CA THR A 315 -1.89 0.10 -11.40
C THR A 315 -1.93 0.70 -12.80
N GLY A 316 -0.77 0.84 -13.45
CA GLY A 316 -0.76 1.23 -14.85
C GLY A 316 0.22 2.33 -15.21
N GLY A 317 -0.24 3.26 -16.04
CA GLY A 317 0.60 4.30 -16.62
C GLY A 317 0.96 5.46 -15.69
N LYS A 318 1.61 6.47 -16.23
CA LYS A 318 2.24 7.59 -15.50
C LYS A 318 1.33 8.42 -14.59
N SER A 319 0.03 8.47 -14.85
CA SER A 319 -0.92 9.25 -14.03
C SER A 319 -1.33 8.55 -12.73
N VAL A 320 -0.94 7.29 -12.53
CA VAL A 320 -1.30 6.51 -11.34
C VAL A 320 -0.35 6.86 -10.19
N ASN A 321 -0.90 7.26 -9.05
CA ASN A 321 -0.16 7.63 -7.84
C ASN A 321 -1.04 7.61 -6.58
N GLY A 322 -0.42 7.74 -5.42
CA GLY A 322 -1.11 7.75 -4.12
C GLY A 322 -2.17 8.83 -3.96
N PRO A 323 -1.93 10.09 -4.32
CA PRO A 323 -2.95 11.14 -4.27
C PRO A 323 -4.20 10.84 -5.12
N ILE A 324 -4.06 10.17 -6.27
CA ILE A 324 -5.22 9.73 -7.08
C ILE A 324 -5.96 8.60 -6.35
N ALA A 325 -5.24 7.62 -5.81
CA ALA A 325 -5.85 6.55 -5.01
C ALA A 325 -6.57 7.10 -3.77
N ALA A 326 -6.03 8.14 -3.12
CA ALA A 326 -6.69 8.84 -2.02
C ALA A 326 -8.02 9.49 -2.47
N GLY A 327 -8.05 10.11 -3.65
CA GLY A 327 -9.29 10.67 -4.21
C GLY A 327 -10.34 9.60 -4.51
N VAL A 328 -9.93 8.42 -4.98
CA VAL A 328 -10.84 7.27 -5.17
C VAL A 328 -11.43 6.81 -3.84
N ALA A 329 -10.61 6.63 -2.80
CA ALA A 329 -11.10 6.25 -1.47
C ALA A 329 -12.03 7.32 -0.89
N GLY A 330 -11.69 8.61 -1.01
CA GLY A 330 -12.55 9.72 -0.60
C GLY A 330 -13.93 9.65 -1.29
N ALA A 331 -13.96 9.36 -2.59
CA ALA A 331 -15.21 9.20 -3.32
C ALA A 331 -16.05 8.00 -2.81
N VAL A 332 -15.41 6.89 -2.36
CA VAL A 332 -16.13 5.78 -1.71
C VAL A 332 -16.83 6.28 -0.45
N TYR A 333 -16.10 6.93 0.46
CA TYR A 333 -16.67 7.44 1.71
C TYR A 333 -17.79 8.46 1.45
N LYS A 334 -17.55 9.39 0.50
CA LYS A 334 -18.54 10.39 0.15
C LYS A 334 -19.83 9.76 -0.40
N ASN A 335 -19.73 8.83 -1.35
CA ASN A 335 -20.89 8.15 -1.92
C ASN A 335 -21.71 7.43 -0.83
N LEU A 336 -21.02 6.81 0.14
CA LEU A 336 -21.69 6.15 1.27
C LEU A 336 -22.32 7.16 2.24
N ALA A 337 -21.65 8.28 2.52
CA ALA A 337 -22.20 9.34 3.36
C ALA A 337 -23.43 9.98 2.72
N ASP A 338 -23.40 10.27 1.40
CA ASP A 338 -24.52 10.83 0.64
C ASP A 338 -25.75 9.91 0.65
N GLU A 339 -25.54 8.57 0.73
CA GLU A 339 -26.61 7.57 0.89
C GLU A 339 -27.03 7.35 2.36
N ASN A 340 -26.46 8.10 3.32
CA ASN A 340 -26.65 7.94 4.76
C ASN A 340 -26.28 6.53 5.27
N TYR A 341 -25.33 5.86 4.62
CA TYR A 341 -24.92 4.48 4.95
C TYR A 341 -24.45 4.36 6.41
N PHE A 342 -23.57 5.24 6.85
CA PHE A 342 -22.99 5.20 8.20
C PHE A 342 -24.02 5.48 9.31
N ALA A 343 -25.08 6.23 9.03
CA ALA A 343 -26.17 6.47 9.97
C ALA A 343 -27.11 5.26 10.11
N ARG A 344 -27.47 4.62 8.99
CA ARG A 344 -28.39 3.47 8.96
C ARG A 344 -27.77 2.19 9.52
N ALA A 345 -26.47 1.96 9.30
CA ALA A 345 -25.78 0.79 9.83
C ALA A 345 -25.77 0.75 11.36
N GLY A 346 -25.81 1.92 12.03
CA GLY A 346 -25.96 2.02 13.48
C GLY A 346 -27.36 1.64 14.01
N GLU A 347 -28.39 1.76 13.18
CA GLU A 347 -29.77 1.40 13.54
C GLU A 347 -30.04 -0.10 13.39
N ALA A 348 -29.42 -0.77 12.42
CA ALA A 348 -29.56 -2.20 12.19
C ALA A 348 -28.90 -3.08 13.27
N ALA A 349 -28.00 -2.52 14.08
CA ALA A 349 -27.38 -3.21 15.21
C ALA A 349 -28.24 -3.20 16.49
N SER A 350 -29.35 -2.48 16.53
CA SER A 350 -30.32 -2.56 17.62
C SER A 350 -31.37 -3.64 17.27
N PRO A 351 -31.48 -4.73 18.07
CA PRO A 351 -32.59 -5.67 17.89
C PRO A 351 -33.88 -5.02 18.38
N THR A 352 -34.46 -4.14 17.57
CA THR A 352 -35.77 -3.56 17.85
C THR A 352 -36.84 -4.38 17.15
N LEU A 353 -37.49 -5.24 17.96
CA LEU A 353 -38.92 -5.41 18.05
C LEU A 353 -39.69 -5.58 16.69
N PHE A 354 -39.54 -6.77 16.09
CA PHE A 354 -40.75 -7.34 15.46
C PHE A 354 -41.63 -7.95 16.57
N ALA A 355 -42.23 -7.08 17.35
CA ALA A 355 -43.28 -7.45 18.27
C ALA A 355 -44.60 -6.83 17.74
N SER A 356 -45.48 -7.70 17.32
CA SER A 356 -46.91 -7.55 17.35
C SER A 356 -47.55 -6.48 16.46
N GLN A 357 -47.95 -6.91 15.28
CA GLN A 357 -49.30 -6.59 14.81
C GLN A 357 -49.97 -7.86 14.24
N ILE A 358 -50.27 -8.80 15.12
CA ILE A 358 -51.41 -9.69 14.88
C ILE A 358 -52.55 -9.02 15.61
N CYS A 359 -53.24 -8.12 14.95
CA CYS A 359 -54.49 -7.61 15.42
C CYS A 359 -55.59 -8.59 15.00
N CYS A 360 -56.24 -9.16 15.99
CA CYS A 360 -57.51 -9.85 15.88
C CYS A 360 -58.53 -8.99 15.11
N SER A 361 -59.10 -9.52 14.05
CA SER A 361 -60.38 -9.11 13.57
C SER A 361 -61.32 -10.30 13.60
N LYS A 362 -62.37 -10.11 14.38
CA LYS A 362 -63.59 -10.97 14.40
C LYS A 362 -64.25 -10.98 13.06
#